data_bd620886834ec15907bf67a4d8ac125a
#
_entry.id   bd620886834ec15907bf67a4d8ac125a
#
_cell.length_a   1.000
_cell.length_b   1.000
_cell.length_c   1.000
_cell.angle_alpha   90.00
_cell.angle_beta   90.00
_cell.angle_gamma   90.00
#
_symmetry.space_group_name_H-M   'P 1'
#
loop_
_entity.id
_entity.type
_entity.pdbx_description
1 polymer ?
#
loop_
_entity_poly.entity_id
_entity_poly.type
_entity_poly.pdbx_seq_one_letter_code
_entity_poly.pdbx_strand_id
1 'polypeptide(L)'
;VRNIYYAGFGSGTGKRLVSTGLGGVAANGDSSRPKVTDDGRFVFFESSASNLVGGDTNGASDIFVADLAANTIRRLSVSAAGTQGNGASQGPVIPCDGATMSFESVASNLVAGDNNGRSDVFVVNMGSYSISLASQSGGSPTNGQSSGPAMSPDGTETGFDSDATNLPGSGGGTGVYTGNNPFATQNYTGAWYDPAQSGHGIFIDQLPDGRLVAWWFTFDPAGAQAWFGGAGELQGTSAVVPVSRTLGGQFIPNFVTANTRNLPIGTLTFNFSSCSRGRVNFALDSTFGTGFMDLTRLSTPVG
;
A
#
# COMPACT_ATOMS: atom_id res chain seq x y z
N VAL A 1 -11.60 29.43 -0.29
CA VAL A 1 -10.54 28.41 -0.49
C VAL A 1 -10.76 27.30 0.54
N ARG A 2 -10.86 26.05 0.06
CA ARG A 2 -10.88 24.86 0.90
C ARG A 2 -9.44 24.43 1.18
N ASN A 3 -9.19 23.98 2.41
CA ASN A 3 -7.87 23.49 2.81
C ASN A 3 -7.95 22.08 3.40
N ILE A 4 -6.87 21.35 3.31
CA ILE A 4 -6.71 20.04 3.94
C ILE A 4 -6.14 20.22 5.34
N TYR A 5 -6.80 19.60 6.32
CA TYR A 5 -6.35 19.55 7.72
C TYR A 5 -6.18 18.10 8.15
N TYR A 6 -5.13 17.84 8.89
CA TYR A 6 -4.89 16.58 9.58
C TYR A 6 -5.27 16.72 11.06
N ALA A 7 -5.97 15.73 11.60
CA ALA A 7 -6.27 15.61 13.02
C ALA A 7 -6.00 14.17 13.47
N GLY A 8 -5.03 13.97 14.35
CA GLY A 8 -4.76 12.65 14.95
C GLY A 8 -5.83 12.31 16.01
N PHE A 9 -6.20 11.02 16.09
CA PHE A 9 -7.03 10.50 17.17
C PHE A 9 -6.12 10.17 18.37
N GLY A 10 -6.07 11.05 19.36
CA GLY A 10 -5.26 10.88 20.58
C GLY A 10 -5.12 12.19 21.33
N SER A 11 -4.69 12.14 22.59
CA SER A 11 -4.65 13.25 23.52
C SER A 11 -3.93 14.49 22.95
N GLY A 12 -4.67 15.54 22.65
CA GLY A 12 -4.15 16.89 22.62
C GLY A 12 -3.49 17.39 21.33
N THR A 13 -3.47 16.64 20.24
CA THR A 13 -2.92 17.14 18.98
C THR A 13 -3.93 18.04 18.28
N GLY A 14 -3.63 19.33 18.20
CA GLY A 14 -4.41 20.31 17.44
C GLY A 14 -4.48 19.94 15.96
N LYS A 15 -5.48 20.48 15.25
CA LYS A 15 -5.56 20.39 13.78
C LYS A 15 -4.32 21.03 13.15
N ARG A 16 -3.67 20.30 12.24
CA ARG A 16 -2.55 20.82 11.45
C ARG A 16 -3.03 21.10 10.03
N LEU A 17 -2.71 22.28 9.52
CA LEU A 17 -2.91 22.60 8.11
C LEU A 17 -1.93 21.78 7.26
N VAL A 18 -2.45 20.99 6.32
CA VAL A 18 -1.66 20.15 5.41
C VAL A 18 -1.36 20.89 4.11
N SER A 19 -2.38 21.51 3.49
CA SER A 19 -2.24 22.31 2.27
C SER A 19 -1.54 23.65 2.54
N THR A 20 -0.27 23.56 2.97
CA THR A 20 0.56 24.71 3.30
C THR A 20 1.41 25.09 2.09
N GLY A 21 1.21 26.31 1.59
CA GLY A 21 1.98 26.84 0.48
C GLY A 21 3.40 27.27 0.88
N LEU A 22 4.17 27.63 -0.12
CA LEU A 22 5.54 28.16 0.04
C LEU A 22 5.55 29.34 1.02
N GLY A 23 6.52 29.34 1.92
CA GLY A 23 6.61 30.36 2.98
C GLY A 23 5.66 30.14 4.16
N GLY A 24 5.00 28.99 4.28
CA GLY A 24 4.15 28.64 5.42
C GLY A 24 2.74 29.25 5.39
N VAL A 25 2.33 29.81 4.26
CA VAL A 25 0.98 30.36 4.06
C VAL A 25 0.01 29.27 3.63
N ALA A 26 -1.30 29.49 3.78
CA ALA A 26 -2.30 28.56 3.27
C ALA A 26 -2.29 28.49 1.74
N ALA A 27 -2.83 27.39 1.19
CA ALA A 27 -3.07 27.26 -0.26
C ALA A 27 -3.90 28.43 -0.79
N ASN A 28 -3.54 28.95 -1.97
CA ASN A 28 -4.27 30.04 -2.64
C ASN A 28 -5.40 29.53 -3.55
N GLY A 29 -5.56 28.23 -3.72
CA GLY A 29 -6.64 27.56 -4.44
C GLY A 29 -7.23 26.42 -3.63
N ASP A 30 -8.36 25.87 -4.07
CA ASP A 30 -9.07 24.79 -3.38
C ASP A 30 -8.27 23.49 -3.36
N SER A 31 -8.23 22.86 -2.19
CA SER A 31 -7.66 21.55 -1.97
C SER A 31 -8.74 20.58 -1.49
N SER A 32 -8.78 19.35 -2.03
CA SER A 32 -9.85 18.38 -1.76
C SER A 32 -9.39 16.92 -1.92
N ARG A 33 -10.30 15.97 -1.67
CA ARG A 33 -10.13 14.53 -1.80
C ARG A 33 -8.91 13.98 -1.06
N PRO A 34 -8.71 14.28 0.24
CA PRO A 34 -7.56 13.77 0.98
C PRO A 34 -7.63 12.24 1.12
N LYS A 35 -6.47 11.61 1.00
CA LYS A 35 -6.19 10.23 1.37
C LYS A 35 -5.00 10.23 2.32
N VAL A 36 -5.01 9.37 3.33
CA VAL A 36 -3.94 9.25 4.31
C VAL A 36 -3.48 7.81 4.40
N THR A 37 -2.17 7.60 4.49
CA THR A 37 -1.59 6.27 4.73
C THR A 37 -1.95 5.76 6.13
N ASP A 38 -1.97 4.44 6.32
CA ASP A 38 -2.34 3.80 7.58
C ASP A 38 -1.45 4.22 8.77
N ASP A 39 -0.18 4.56 8.49
CA ASP A 39 0.76 5.12 9.48
C ASP A 39 0.53 6.61 9.78
N GLY A 40 -0.36 7.26 9.03
CA GLY A 40 -0.67 8.67 9.18
C GLY A 40 0.43 9.64 8.71
N ARG A 41 1.48 9.15 8.05
CA ARG A 41 2.63 9.96 7.64
C ARG A 41 2.37 10.77 6.39
N PHE A 42 1.78 10.14 5.36
CA PHE A 42 1.57 10.79 4.06
C PHE A 42 0.10 11.15 3.86
N VAL A 43 -0.14 12.36 3.35
CA VAL A 43 -1.47 12.82 2.94
C VAL A 43 -1.43 13.18 1.46
N PHE A 44 -2.19 12.46 0.65
CA PHE A 44 -2.38 12.71 -0.76
C PHE A 44 -3.63 13.55 -0.96
N PHE A 45 -3.61 14.50 -1.87
CA PHE A 45 -4.76 15.34 -2.15
C PHE A 45 -4.66 15.99 -3.54
N GLU A 46 -5.78 16.48 -4.05
CA GLU A 46 -5.81 17.33 -5.23
C GLU A 46 -5.91 18.79 -4.83
N SER A 47 -5.32 19.67 -5.63
CA SER A 47 -5.41 21.11 -5.39
C SER A 47 -5.26 21.92 -6.68
N SER A 48 -6.04 23.01 -6.78
CA SER A 48 -5.88 24.06 -7.79
C SER A 48 -5.01 25.22 -7.33
N ALA A 49 -4.32 25.06 -6.19
CA ALA A 49 -3.46 26.10 -5.64
C ALA A 49 -2.12 26.14 -6.36
N SER A 50 -1.69 27.31 -6.80
CA SER A 50 -0.41 27.52 -7.50
C SER A 50 0.77 27.82 -6.56
N ASN A 51 0.56 27.86 -5.25
CA ASN A 51 1.58 28.21 -4.27
C ASN A 51 2.05 27.06 -3.37
N LEU A 52 1.57 25.82 -3.60
CA LEU A 52 1.97 24.67 -2.79
C LEU A 52 3.43 24.24 -3.07
N VAL A 53 3.85 24.33 -4.33
CA VAL A 53 5.21 24.04 -4.79
C VAL A 53 5.65 25.10 -5.80
N GLY A 54 6.96 25.21 -6.03
CA GLY A 54 7.47 26.10 -7.08
C GLY A 54 7.14 25.58 -8.49
N GLY A 55 7.00 26.49 -9.45
CA GLY A 55 6.79 26.16 -10.85
C GLY A 55 5.42 25.58 -11.19
N ASP A 56 4.41 25.91 -10.42
CA ASP A 56 3.03 25.58 -10.74
C ASP A 56 2.44 26.69 -11.62
N THR A 57 2.30 26.40 -12.91
CA THR A 57 1.97 27.40 -13.94
C THR A 57 0.89 26.96 -14.92
N ASN A 58 0.35 25.73 -14.80
CA ASN A 58 -0.66 25.22 -15.74
C ASN A 58 -2.07 25.78 -15.48
N GLY A 59 -2.31 26.39 -14.32
CA GLY A 59 -3.62 26.91 -13.92
C GLY A 59 -4.69 25.83 -13.74
N ALA A 60 -4.29 24.58 -13.56
CA ALA A 60 -5.16 23.42 -13.43
C ALA A 60 -5.03 22.79 -12.04
N SER A 61 -5.90 21.83 -11.74
CA SER A 61 -5.76 21.00 -10.55
C SER A 61 -4.63 19.98 -10.74
N ASP A 62 -3.80 19.84 -9.73
CA ASP A 62 -2.69 18.90 -9.66
C ASP A 62 -2.83 17.95 -8.47
N ILE A 63 -2.10 16.85 -8.48
CA ILE A 63 -2.03 15.88 -7.38
C ILE A 63 -0.77 16.15 -6.55
N PHE A 64 -0.96 16.18 -5.24
CA PHE A 64 0.09 16.44 -4.27
C PHE A 64 0.17 15.34 -3.20
N VAL A 65 1.35 15.18 -2.63
CA VAL A 65 1.58 14.44 -1.39
C VAL A 65 2.26 15.37 -0.37
N ALA A 66 1.76 15.35 0.86
CA ALA A 66 2.41 15.96 2.01
C ALA A 66 3.03 14.86 2.89
N ASP A 67 4.33 14.94 3.14
CA ASP A 67 5.00 14.17 4.19
C ASP A 67 4.89 14.95 5.50
N LEU A 68 4.07 14.45 6.43
CA LEU A 68 3.82 15.12 7.70
C LEU A 68 5.02 15.05 8.65
N ALA A 69 5.89 14.06 8.50
CA ALA A 69 7.12 13.92 9.29
C ALA A 69 8.22 14.87 8.80
N ALA A 70 8.42 14.93 7.48
CA ALA A 70 9.41 15.83 6.87
C ALA A 70 8.92 17.27 6.73
N ASN A 71 7.62 17.52 6.90
CA ASN A 71 6.97 18.82 6.66
C ASN A 71 7.20 19.36 5.24
N THR A 72 7.04 18.50 4.24
CA THR A 72 7.26 18.84 2.84
C THR A 72 6.03 18.50 2.01
N ILE A 73 5.85 19.24 0.89
CA ILE A 73 4.83 18.94 -0.12
C ILE A 73 5.53 18.72 -1.47
N ARG A 74 5.04 17.74 -2.21
CA ARG A 74 5.52 17.41 -3.55
C ARG A 74 4.34 17.24 -4.50
N ARG A 75 4.46 17.76 -5.73
CA ARG A 75 3.52 17.47 -6.82
C ARG A 75 3.85 16.10 -7.43
N LEU A 76 2.82 15.29 -7.66
CA LEU A 76 2.92 13.94 -8.23
C LEU A 76 2.45 13.88 -9.69
N SER A 77 1.61 14.82 -10.13
CA SER A 77 1.17 14.97 -11.53
C SER A 77 2.28 15.57 -12.40
N VAL A 78 3.39 14.85 -12.49
CA VAL A 78 4.58 15.21 -13.27
C VAL A 78 5.04 14.02 -14.11
N SER A 79 5.68 14.31 -15.26
CA SER A 79 6.32 13.26 -16.07
C SER A 79 7.52 12.66 -15.34
N ALA A 80 8.08 11.57 -15.87
CA ALA A 80 9.31 10.97 -15.37
C ALA A 80 10.51 11.93 -15.37
N ALA A 81 10.51 12.97 -16.21
CA ALA A 81 11.50 14.03 -16.22
C ALA A 81 11.21 15.17 -15.23
N GLY A 82 10.14 15.07 -14.42
CA GLY A 82 9.71 16.09 -13.47
C GLY A 82 8.96 17.26 -14.10
N THR A 83 8.58 17.18 -15.38
CA THR A 83 7.80 18.21 -16.06
C THR A 83 6.36 18.16 -15.58
N GLN A 84 5.80 19.32 -15.23
CA GLN A 84 4.40 19.48 -14.82
C GLN A 84 3.43 18.97 -15.89
N GLY A 85 2.35 18.32 -15.47
CA GLY A 85 1.23 17.98 -16.33
C GLY A 85 0.64 19.22 -17.00
N ASN A 86 0.35 19.12 -18.29
CA ASN A 86 -0.23 20.24 -19.07
C ASN A 86 -1.75 20.32 -18.98
N GLY A 87 -2.39 19.47 -18.16
CA GLY A 87 -3.83 19.41 -17.95
C GLY A 87 -4.18 19.05 -16.51
N ALA A 88 -5.47 19.10 -16.18
CA ALA A 88 -5.95 18.82 -14.83
C ALA A 88 -5.77 17.36 -14.43
N SER A 89 -5.38 17.17 -13.18
CA SER A 89 -5.25 15.85 -12.53
C SER A 89 -6.11 15.83 -11.26
N GLN A 90 -6.82 14.71 -10.99
CA GLN A 90 -7.76 14.59 -9.89
C GLN A 90 -7.93 13.15 -9.40
N GLY A 91 -8.67 12.99 -8.29
CA GLY A 91 -9.09 11.69 -7.78
C GLY A 91 -7.95 10.80 -7.29
N PRO A 92 -7.08 11.25 -6.35
CA PRO A 92 -6.01 10.40 -5.84
C PRO A 92 -6.57 9.20 -5.06
N VAL A 93 -6.05 8.01 -5.35
CA VAL A 93 -6.35 6.75 -4.65
C VAL A 93 -5.04 6.08 -4.28
N ILE A 94 -4.98 5.52 -3.08
CA ILE A 94 -3.80 4.85 -2.55
C ILE A 94 -4.17 3.47 -2.00
N PRO A 95 -3.27 2.47 -2.07
CA PRO A 95 -3.35 1.29 -1.24
C PRO A 95 -3.02 1.66 0.22
N CYS A 96 -3.16 0.70 1.12
CA CYS A 96 -2.99 0.95 2.54
C CYS A 96 -1.56 1.35 2.96
N ASP A 97 -0.53 0.88 2.26
CA ASP A 97 0.88 1.20 2.55
C ASP A 97 1.35 2.51 1.91
N GLY A 98 0.58 3.05 0.96
CA GLY A 98 0.97 4.25 0.22
C GLY A 98 2.21 4.06 -0.65
N ALA A 99 2.64 2.82 -0.94
CA ALA A 99 3.81 2.55 -1.79
C ALA A 99 3.58 2.96 -3.24
N THR A 100 2.32 3.00 -3.66
CA THR A 100 1.88 3.51 -4.95
C THR A 100 0.68 4.42 -4.79
N MET A 101 0.32 5.15 -5.83
CA MET A 101 -0.93 5.90 -5.90
C MET A 101 -1.44 5.92 -7.32
N SER A 102 -2.76 6.01 -7.49
CA SER A 102 -3.40 6.18 -8.80
C SER A 102 -4.20 7.47 -8.83
N PHE A 103 -4.29 8.07 -10.00
CA PHE A 103 -5.09 9.28 -10.24
C PHE A 103 -5.52 9.35 -11.71
N GLU A 104 -6.52 10.17 -12.02
CA GLU A 104 -6.91 10.47 -13.39
C GLU A 104 -6.38 11.83 -13.83
N SER A 105 -6.04 11.96 -15.11
CA SER A 105 -5.57 13.21 -15.69
C SER A 105 -5.92 13.34 -17.17
N VAL A 106 -6.19 14.59 -17.60
CA VAL A 106 -6.31 14.95 -19.03
C VAL A 106 -4.99 15.49 -19.60
N ALA A 107 -3.90 15.41 -18.85
CA ALA A 107 -2.59 15.86 -19.28
C ALA A 107 -1.96 14.85 -20.25
N SER A 108 -1.58 15.30 -21.43
CA SER A 108 -1.00 14.47 -22.50
C SER A 108 0.52 14.32 -22.45
N ASN A 109 1.18 14.88 -21.42
CA ASN A 109 2.63 14.91 -21.31
C ASN A 109 3.18 14.15 -20.08
N LEU A 110 2.35 13.43 -19.35
CA LEU A 110 2.78 12.65 -18.18
C LEU A 110 3.56 11.41 -18.59
N VAL A 111 3.13 10.74 -19.66
CA VAL A 111 3.82 9.60 -20.26
C VAL A 111 3.97 9.82 -21.78
N ALA A 112 4.95 9.15 -22.39
CA ALA A 112 5.13 9.21 -23.83
C ALA A 112 4.01 8.43 -24.54
N GLY A 113 3.53 8.97 -25.67
CA GLY A 113 2.53 8.29 -26.52
C GLY A 113 1.08 8.49 -26.08
N ASP A 114 0.82 9.19 -25.01
CA ASP A 114 -0.53 9.66 -24.66
C ASP A 114 -0.88 10.84 -25.58
N ASN A 115 -1.72 10.55 -26.55
CA ASN A 115 -2.12 11.52 -27.59
C ASN A 115 -3.61 11.44 -27.95
N ASN A 116 -4.41 10.72 -27.13
CA ASN A 116 -5.84 10.55 -27.37
C ASN A 116 -6.66 11.82 -27.03
N GLY A 117 -6.07 12.76 -26.27
CA GLY A 117 -6.72 14.00 -25.82
C GLY A 117 -7.88 13.78 -24.85
N ARG A 118 -7.87 12.67 -24.15
CA ARG A 118 -8.89 12.25 -23.16
C ARG A 118 -8.29 12.15 -21.77
N SER A 119 -9.16 11.92 -20.79
CA SER A 119 -8.70 11.55 -19.45
C SER A 119 -8.19 10.12 -19.45
N ASP A 120 -7.05 9.91 -18.80
CA ASP A 120 -6.41 8.63 -18.60
C ASP A 120 -6.12 8.39 -17.12
N VAL A 121 -5.92 7.12 -16.73
CA VAL A 121 -5.60 6.72 -15.37
C VAL A 121 -4.13 6.35 -15.28
N PHE A 122 -3.45 6.98 -14.33
CA PHE A 122 -2.01 6.84 -14.08
C PHE A 122 -1.75 6.20 -12.73
N VAL A 123 -0.59 5.55 -12.61
CA VAL A 123 -0.04 5.02 -11.36
C VAL A 123 1.34 5.61 -11.12
N VAL A 124 1.62 6.02 -9.90
CA VAL A 124 2.92 6.55 -9.45
C VAL A 124 3.50 5.63 -8.39
N ASN A 125 4.77 5.26 -8.53
CA ASN A 125 5.56 4.62 -7.48
C ASN A 125 6.09 5.68 -6.51
N MET A 126 5.79 5.55 -5.22
CA MET A 126 6.14 6.56 -4.23
C MET A 126 7.60 6.51 -3.78
N GLY A 127 8.29 5.40 -3.99
CA GLY A 127 9.73 5.27 -3.70
C GLY A 127 10.61 5.94 -4.75
N SER A 128 10.31 5.74 -6.05
CA SER A 128 11.08 6.29 -7.18
C SER A 128 10.46 7.53 -7.81
N TYR A 129 9.18 7.80 -7.54
CA TYR A 129 8.32 8.78 -8.23
C TYR A 129 8.18 8.54 -9.74
N SER A 130 8.42 7.31 -10.18
CA SER A 130 8.15 6.90 -11.55
C SER A 130 6.65 6.86 -11.80
N ILE A 131 6.23 7.29 -12.98
CA ILE A 131 4.83 7.29 -13.41
C ILE A 131 4.63 6.30 -14.55
N SER A 132 3.50 5.62 -14.58
CA SER A 132 3.07 4.71 -15.64
C SER A 132 1.59 4.92 -15.94
N LEU A 133 1.19 4.57 -17.15
CA LEU A 133 -0.21 4.57 -17.57
C LEU A 133 -0.86 3.25 -17.13
N ALA A 134 -1.97 3.33 -16.36
CA ALA A 134 -2.79 2.17 -16.03
C ALA A 134 -3.83 1.88 -17.12
N SER A 135 -4.44 2.92 -17.69
CA SER A 135 -5.41 2.83 -18.80
C SER A 135 -4.72 2.53 -20.12
N GLN A 136 -4.29 1.27 -20.30
CA GLN A 136 -3.58 0.82 -21.50
C GLN A 136 -4.00 -0.58 -21.94
N SER A 137 -3.79 -0.88 -23.21
CA SER A 137 -3.98 -2.20 -23.79
C SER A 137 -2.75 -2.59 -24.62
N GLY A 138 -2.08 -3.69 -24.24
CA GLY A 138 -0.88 -4.16 -24.94
C GLY A 138 0.27 -3.15 -24.97
N GLY A 139 0.40 -2.28 -23.98
CA GLY A 139 1.43 -1.25 -23.88
C GLY A 139 1.10 0.06 -24.63
N SER A 140 -0.10 0.16 -25.21
CA SER A 140 -0.58 1.39 -25.86
C SER A 140 -1.67 2.06 -25.04
N PRO A 141 -1.74 3.39 -24.97
CA PRO A 141 -2.83 4.10 -24.32
C PRO A 141 -4.21 3.68 -24.85
N THR A 142 -5.22 3.80 -24.00
CA THR A 142 -6.61 3.66 -24.41
C THR A 142 -6.97 4.71 -25.45
N ASN A 143 -7.86 4.38 -26.40
CA ASN A 143 -8.31 5.33 -27.42
C ASN A 143 -9.56 6.12 -27.00
N GLY A 144 -10.07 5.89 -25.80
CA GLY A 144 -11.22 6.56 -25.19
C GLY A 144 -10.87 7.18 -23.85
N GLN A 145 -11.90 7.72 -23.18
CA GLN A 145 -11.76 8.25 -21.83
C GLN A 145 -11.62 7.12 -20.82
N SER A 146 -10.71 7.27 -19.87
CA SER A 146 -10.60 6.42 -18.69
C SER A 146 -10.61 7.29 -17.43
N SER A 147 -11.36 6.88 -16.40
CA SER A 147 -11.63 7.67 -15.20
C SER A 147 -11.95 6.80 -13.98
N GLY A 148 -12.20 7.44 -12.83
CA GLY A 148 -12.63 6.74 -11.63
C GLY A 148 -11.60 5.72 -11.11
N PRO A 149 -10.34 6.09 -10.90
CA PRO A 149 -9.33 5.14 -10.45
C PRO A 149 -9.71 4.50 -9.12
N ALA A 150 -9.47 3.20 -9.01
CA ALA A 150 -9.56 2.42 -7.79
C ALA A 150 -8.32 1.55 -7.65
N MET A 151 -7.91 1.24 -6.43
CA MET A 151 -6.78 0.33 -6.19
C MET A 151 -7.20 -0.77 -5.23
N SER A 152 -6.68 -1.98 -5.47
CA SER A 152 -6.79 -3.06 -4.48
C SER A 152 -6.07 -2.65 -3.18
N PRO A 153 -6.52 -3.13 -2.02
CA PRO A 153 -5.89 -2.77 -0.73
C PRO A 153 -4.38 -3.08 -0.67
N ASP A 154 -3.94 -4.11 -1.38
CA ASP A 154 -2.55 -4.54 -1.49
C ASP A 154 -1.78 -3.80 -2.60
N GLY A 155 -2.43 -2.90 -3.33
CA GLY A 155 -1.82 -2.11 -4.40
C GLY A 155 -1.46 -2.89 -5.66
N THR A 156 -1.86 -4.16 -5.80
CA THR A 156 -1.48 -5.00 -6.95
C THR A 156 -2.27 -4.70 -8.20
N GLU A 157 -3.51 -4.25 -8.03
CA GLU A 157 -4.41 -3.96 -9.15
C GLU A 157 -4.89 -2.51 -9.12
N THR A 158 -5.08 -1.96 -10.30
CA THR A 158 -5.73 -0.66 -10.51
C THR A 158 -6.97 -0.88 -11.37
N GLY A 159 -8.14 -0.52 -10.84
CA GLY A 159 -9.40 -0.51 -11.57
C GLY A 159 -9.71 0.88 -12.12
N PHE A 160 -10.45 0.95 -13.22
CA PHE A 160 -10.94 2.19 -13.80
C PHE A 160 -12.14 1.96 -14.72
N ASP A 161 -12.95 2.99 -14.92
CA ASP A 161 -13.99 3.02 -15.94
C ASP A 161 -13.42 3.49 -17.27
N SER A 162 -13.85 2.90 -18.41
CA SER A 162 -13.40 3.37 -19.72
C SER A 162 -14.45 3.13 -20.80
N ASP A 163 -14.54 4.06 -21.76
CA ASP A 163 -15.30 3.94 -23.01
C ASP A 163 -14.42 3.56 -24.22
N ALA A 164 -13.16 3.24 -23.96
CA ALA A 164 -12.20 2.87 -25.00
C ALA A 164 -12.60 1.59 -25.73
N THR A 165 -12.42 1.56 -27.04
CA THR A 165 -12.76 0.41 -27.89
C THR A 165 -11.59 -0.54 -28.11
N ASN A 166 -10.38 -0.18 -27.69
CA ASN A 166 -9.17 -1.01 -27.80
C ASN A 166 -8.84 -1.81 -26.53
N LEU A 167 -9.70 -1.76 -25.51
CA LEU A 167 -9.59 -2.62 -24.33
C LEU A 167 -10.20 -4.01 -24.58
N PRO A 168 -9.64 -5.08 -23.97
CA PRO A 168 -10.21 -6.42 -24.10
C PRO A 168 -11.69 -6.47 -23.61
N GLY A 169 -12.57 -7.05 -24.41
CA GLY A 169 -13.99 -7.16 -24.08
C GLY A 169 -14.80 -5.86 -24.22
N SER A 170 -14.23 -4.81 -24.81
CA SER A 170 -14.95 -3.56 -25.07
C SER A 170 -16.07 -3.78 -26.08
N GLY A 171 -17.32 -3.51 -25.67
CA GLY A 171 -18.53 -3.66 -26.49
C GLY A 171 -19.07 -2.34 -27.05
N GLY A 172 -18.30 -1.26 -27.04
CA GLY A 172 -18.73 0.07 -27.51
C GLY A 172 -19.53 0.88 -26.49
N GLY A 173 -19.47 0.56 -25.20
CA GLY A 173 -20.02 1.32 -24.10
C GLY A 173 -19.00 1.46 -22.97
N THR A 174 -19.34 2.23 -21.93
CA THR A 174 -18.49 2.33 -20.74
C THR A 174 -18.45 0.99 -20.00
N GLY A 175 -17.26 0.49 -19.75
CA GLY A 175 -16.99 -0.72 -18.97
C GLY A 175 -16.06 -0.46 -17.80
N VAL A 176 -16.06 -1.38 -16.82
CA VAL A 176 -15.08 -1.38 -15.71
C VAL A 176 -13.97 -2.35 -16.08
N TYR A 177 -12.74 -1.88 -15.96
CA TYR A 177 -11.52 -2.62 -16.30
C TYR A 177 -10.58 -2.67 -15.12
N THR A 178 -9.77 -3.72 -15.05
CA THR A 178 -8.67 -3.84 -14.11
C THR A 178 -7.37 -4.12 -14.86
N GLY A 179 -6.28 -3.62 -14.34
CA GLY A 179 -4.94 -3.88 -14.82
C GLY A 179 -3.98 -4.06 -13.67
N ASN A 180 -2.93 -4.85 -13.90
CA ASN A 180 -1.87 -5.00 -12.92
C ASN A 180 -1.16 -3.66 -12.71
N ASN A 181 -0.93 -3.31 -11.46
CA ASN A 181 -0.08 -2.19 -11.12
C ASN A 181 1.39 -2.57 -11.41
N PRO A 182 2.09 -1.90 -12.33
CA PRO A 182 3.47 -2.26 -12.70
C PRO A 182 4.48 -2.01 -11.58
N PHE A 183 4.09 -1.27 -10.53
CA PHE A 183 4.92 -0.94 -9.38
C PHE A 183 4.51 -1.70 -8.12
N ALA A 184 3.53 -2.61 -8.21
CA ALA A 184 3.04 -3.32 -7.05
C ALA A 184 4.12 -4.20 -6.43
N THR A 185 4.36 -3.99 -5.16
CA THR A 185 5.11 -4.88 -4.30
C THR A 185 4.22 -5.21 -3.12
N GLN A 186 3.51 -6.35 -3.17
CA GLN A 186 2.88 -6.86 -1.96
C GLN A 186 3.97 -7.04 -0.91
N ASN A 187 3.83 -6.41 0.24
CA ASN A 187 4.80 -6.56 1.30
C ASN A 187 4.11 -6.64 2.67
N TYR A 188 3.99 -7.87 3.17
CA TYR A 188 3.49 -8.17 4.50
C TYR A 188 4.60 -8.33 5.54
N THR A 189 5.87 -8.11 5.15
CA THR A 189 7.02 -8.19 6.05
C THR A 189 6.86 -7.23 7.23
N GLY A 190 7.05 -7.72 8.43
CA GLY A 190 7.02 -6.92 9.66
C GLY A 190 6.54 -7.69 10.88
N ALA A 191 6.40 -6.97 11.98
CA ALA A 191 5.86 -7.50 13.22
C ALA A 191 4.33 -7.31 13.25
N TRP A 192 3.63 -8.38 13.59
CA TRP A 192 2.19 -8.44 13.68
C TRP A 192 1.75 -8.93 15.07
N TYR A 193 0.64 -8.42 15.57
CA TYR A 193 0.10 -8.83 16.86
C TYR A 193 -1.42 -8.69 16.88
N ASP A 194 -2.04 -9.34 17.84
CA ASP A 194 -3.45 -9.14 18.18
C ASP A 194 -3.57 -8.16 19.36
N PRO A 195 -4.16 -6.96 19.16
CA PRO A 195 -4.34 -6.00 20.26
C PRO A 195 -5.15 -6.53 21.43
N ALA A 196 -6.04 -7.50 21.20
CA ALA A 196 -6.85 -8.13 22.25
C ALA A 196 -6.08 -9.23 23.02
N GLN A 197 -4.94 -9.70 22.50
CA GLN A 197 -4.14 -10.78 23.05
C GLN A 197 -2.66 -10.37 23.16
N SER A 198 -2.40 -9.32 23.93
CA SER A 198 -1.05 -8.79 24.09
C SER A 198 -0.11 -9.83 24.76
N GLY A 199 1.14 -9.87 24.30
CA GLY A 199 2.13 -10.88 24.69
C GLY A 199 2.38 -11.96 23.64
N HIS A 200 1.57 -12.01 22.60
CA HIS A 200 1.78 -12.85 21.42
C HIS A 200 2.17 -11.97 20.23
N GLY A 201 3.12 -12.42 19.41
CA GLY A 201 3.54 -11.69 18.21
C GLY A 201 3.98 -12.63 17.11
N ILE A 202 3.69 -12.26 15.89
CA ILE A 202 4.12 -12.97 14.68
C ILE A 202 5.05 -12.06 13.89
N PHE A 203 6.23 -12.53 13.59
CA PHE A 203 7.12 -11.94 12.62
C PHE A 203 6.84 -12.56 11.26
N ILE A 204 6.55 -11.74 10.28
CA ILE A 204 6.32 -12.16 8.90
C ILE A 204 7.43 -11.58 8.03
N ASP A 205 7.99 -12.41 7.16
CA ASP A 205 8.93 -11.99 6.13
C ASP A 205 8.48 -12.55 4.77
N GLN A 206 8.31 -11.67 3.81
CA GLN A 206 7.95 -12.05 2.45
C GLN A 206 9.21 -12.13 1.60
N LEU A 207 9.51 -13.34 1.13
CA LEU A 207 10.69 -13.61 0.36
C LEU A 207 10.50 -13.21 -1.12
N PRO A 208 11.61 -12.89 -1.83
CA PRO A 208 11.55 -12.55 -3.26
C PRO A 208 11.00 -13.66 -4.17
N ASP A 209 10.99 -14.91 -3.71
CA ASP A 209 10.45 -16.05 -4.44
C ASP A 209 8.93 -16.26 -4.24
N GLY A 210 8.26 -15.30 -3.57
CA GLY A 210 6.82 -15.31 -3.34
C GLY A 210 6.38 -16.11 -2.11
N ARG A 211 7.31 -16.66 -1.32
CA ARG A 211 6.96 -17.32 -0.07
C ARG A 211 6.83 -16.33 1.07
N LEU A 212 5.94 -16.65 2.01
CA LEU A 212 5.79 -15.99 3.27
C LEU A 212 6.38 -16.85 4.38
N VAL A 213 7.36 -16.32 5.10
CA VAL A 213 7.93 -16.94 6.30
C VAL A 213 7.26 -16.32 7.52
N ALA A 214 6.79 -17.13 8.45
CA ALA A 214 6.18 -16.68 9.68
C ALA A 214 6.85 -17.31 10.90
N TRP A 215 7.10 -16.48 11.92
CA TRP A 215 7.58 -16.87 13.22
C TRP A 215 6.63 -16.37 14.28
N TRP A 216 5.95 -17.31 15.00
CA TRP A 216 5.02 -16.96 16.07
C TRP A 216 5.71 -17.15 17.42
N PHE A 217 5.82 -16.06 18.17
CA PHE A 217 6.29 -16.02 19.57
C PHE A 217 5.09 -16.00 20.48
N THR A 218 4.97 -17.01 21.36
CA THR A 218 3.78 -17.25 22.18
C THR A 218 4.16 -17.98 23.46
N PHE A 219 3.17 -18.53 24.14
CA PHE A 219 3.33 -19.35 25.34
C PHE A 219 2.65 -20.70 25.15
N ASP A 220 3.18 -21.72 25.78
CA ASP A 220 2.48 -23.00 25.88
C ASP A 220 1.39 -22.94 26.98
N PRO A 221 0.50 -23.97 27.08
CA PRO A 221 -0.56 -23.98 28.08
C PRO A 221 -0.07 -23.96 29.56
N ALA A 222 1.21 -24.27 29.79
CA ALA A 222 1.85 -24.16 31.10
C ALA A 222 2.42 -22.75 31.39
N GLY A 223 2.34 -21.83 30.43
CA GLY A 223 2.87 -20.47 30.50
C GLY A 223 4.35 -20.34 30.18
N ALA A 224 5.01 -21.41 29.71
CA ALA A 224 6.39 -21.33 29.23
C ALA A 224 6.44 -20.73 27.83
N GLN A 225 7.52 -19.97 27.54
CA GLN A 225 7.73 -19.41 26.23
C GLN A 225 7.80 -20.51 25.15
N ALA A 226 7.06 -20.32 24.09
CA ALA A 226 7.03 -21.19 22.92
C ALA A 226 7.16 -20.35 21.66
N TRP A 227 7.87 -20.90 20.67
CA TRP A 227 7.94 -20.30 19.34
C TRP A 227 7.95 -21.40 18.28
N PHE A 228 7.35 -21.11 17.18
CA PHE A 228 7.32 -21.99 16.02
C PHE A 228 7.20 -21.18 14.74
N GLY A 229 7.65 -21.75 13.66
CA GLY A 229 7.64 -21.07 12.40
C GLY A 229 7.74 -22.00 11.22
N GLY A 230 7.60 -21.42 10.05
CA GLY A 230 7.65 -22.12 8.79
C GLY A 230 7.52 -21.16 7.62
N ALA A 231 7.40 -21.74 6.42
CA ALA A 231 7.22 -21.01 5.18
C ALA A 231 6.09 -21.62 4.37
N GLY A 232 5.35 -20.78 3.64
CA GLY A 232 4.29 -21.18 2.72
C GLY A 232 4.20 -20.21 1.55
N GLU A 233 3.57 -20.61 0.47
CA GLU A 233 3.35 -19.74 -0.69
C GLU A 233 2.28 -18.70 -0.39
N LEU A 234 2.54 -17.45 -0.75
CA LEU A 234 1.56 -16.37 -0.74
C LEU A 234 0.77 -16.40 -2.05
N GLN A 235 -0.55 -16.55 -1.94
CA GLN A 235 -1.48 -16.54 -3.08
C GLN A 235 -2.45 -15.38 -2.90
N GLY A 236 -2.22 -14.28 -3.63
CA GLY A 236 -2.95 -13.03 -3.42
C GLY A 236 -2.76 -12.52 -1.99
N THR A 237 -3.84 -12.40 -1.24
CA THR A 237 -3.84 -11.94 0.16
C THR A 237 -3.81 -13.08 1.18
N SER A 238 -3.57 -14.32 0.76
CA SER A 238 -3.68 -15.50 1.61
C SER A 238 -2.42 -16.37 1.57
N ALA A 239 -2.03 -16.95 2.70
CA ALA A 239 -0.94 -17.91 2.77
C ALA A 239 -1.24 -19.03 3.77
N VAL A 240 -0.92 -20.28 3.39
CA VAL A 240 -0.94 -21.43 4.30
C VAL A 240 0.50 -21.78 4.63
N VAL A 241 0.87 -21.65 5.91
CA VAL A 241 2.23 -21.84 6.40
C VAL A 241 2.27 -23.08 7.32
N PRO A 242 2.80 -24.20 6.86
CA PRO A 242 3.12 -25.33 7.74
C PRO A 242 4.16 -24.91 8.78
N VAL A 243 3.90 -25.17 10.06
CA VAL A 243 4.79 -24.73 11.14
C VAL A 243 5.34 -25.90 11.93
N SER A 244 6.57 -25.70 12.40
CA SER A 244 7.30 -26.67 13.24
C SER A 244 7.86 -25.99 14.47
N ARG A 245 8.00 -26.77 15.55
CA ARG A 245 8.71 -26.39 16.76
C ARG A 245 10.09 -27.06 16.78
N THR A 246 11.13 -26.28 17.10
CA THR A 246 12.47 -26.83 17.29
C THR A 246 12.67 -27.19 18.76
N LEU A 247 13.09 -28.41 19.02
CA LEU A 247 13.37 -28.98 20.35
C LEU A 247 14.82 -29.41 20.48
N GLY A 248 15.32 -29.54 21.72
CA GLY A 248 16.63 -30.10 22.05
C GLY A 248 17.81 -29.15 21.84
N GLY A 249 17.57 -27.89 21.51
CA GLY A 249 18.62 -26.89 21.42
C GLY A 249 19.16 -26.45 22.78
N GLN A 250 20.43 -26.10 22.84
CA GLN A 250 21.09 -25.48 23.97
C GLN A 250 21.63 -24.10 23.57
N PHE A 251 21.76 -23.21 24.53
CA PHE A 251 22.34 -21.90 24.26
C PHE A 251 23.85 -22.03 23.93
N ILE A 252 24.35 -21.15 23.05
CA ILE A 252 25.80 -21.09 22.73
C ILE A 252 26.62 -20.81 24.00
N PRO A 253 27.85 -21.39 24.14
CA PRO A 253 28.60 -22.13 23.13
C PRO A 253 28.29 -23.64 23.07
N ASN A 254 27.32 -24.14 23.86
CA ASN A 254 27.02 -25.56 23.97
C ASN A 254 26.01 -26.06 22.94
N PHE A 255 25.71 -25.30 21.91
CA PHE A 255 24.76 -25.68 20.86
C PHE A 255 25.33 -26.82 20.00
N VAL A 256 24.58 -27.91 19.91
CA VAL A 256 24.91 -29.06 19.07
C VAL A 256 23.75 -29.33 18.14
N THR A 257 23.93 -29.12 16.85
CA THR A 257 22.89 -29.29 15.82
C THR A 257 22.28 -30.72 15.85
N ALA A 258 23.07 -31.74 16.10
CA ALA A 258 22.58 -33.13 16.15
C ALA A 258 21.58 -33.39 17.29
N ASN A 259 21.53 -32.51 18.30
CA ASN A 259 20.58 -32.61 19.41
C ASN A 259 19.26 -31.91 19.10
N THR A 260 19.20 -31.13 18.01
CA THR A 260 17.98 -30.44 17.61
C THR A 260 17.12 -31.30 16.69
N ARG A 261 15.82 -31.17 16.86
CA ARG A 261 14.83 -31.77 15.97
C ARG A 261 13.68 -30.82 15.72
N ASN A 262 13.22 -30.74 14.48
CA ASN A 262 12.03 -30.01 14.10
C ASN A 262 10.81 -30.94 14.18
N LEU A 263 9.84 -30.57 14.98
CA LEU A 263 8.59 -31.29 15.13
C LEU A 263 7.48 -30.50 14.42
N PRO A 264 6.90 -31.04 13.34
CA PRO A 264 5.71 -30.44 12.73
C PRO A 264 4.58 -30.39 13.74
N ILE A 265 3.93 -29.25 13.91
CA ILE A 265 2.85 -29.05 14.90
C ILE A 265 1.55 -28.57 14.27
N GLY A 266 1.50 -28.25 13.00
CA GLY A 266 0.28 -27.85 12.31
C GLY A 266 0.48 -26.75 11.27
N THR A 267 -0.52 -25.91 11.11
CA THR A 267 -0.55 -24.85 10.09
C THR A 267 -1.05 -23.52 10.63
N LEU A 268 -0.53 -22.44 10.07
CA LEU A 268 -1.06 -21.07 10.17
C LEU A 268 -1.65 -20.69 8.81
N THR A 269 -2.90 -20.25 8.78
CA THR A 269 -3.55 -19.73 7.58
C THR A 269 -3.75 -18.24 7.72
N PHE A 270 -2.97 -17.47 7.00
CA PHE A 270 -3.05 -16.01 6.96
C PHE A 270 -4.07 -15.57 5.91
N ASN A 271 -4.87 -14.55 6.24
CA ASN A 271 -5.74 -13.83 5.33
C ASN A 271 -5.59 -12.34 5.62
N PHE A 272 -4.92 -11.62 4.74
CA PHE A 272 -4.69 -10.19 4.89
C PHE A 272 -5.86 -9.43 4.25
N SER A 273 -6.50 -8.56 5.02
CA SER A 273 -7.55 -7.65 4.53
C SER A 273 -6.99 -6.31 4.10
N SER A 274 -5.77 -5.98 4.52
CA SER A 274 -4.99 -4.82 4.11
C SER A 274 -3.51 -5.06 4.45
N CYS A 275 -2.62 -4.15 4.09
CA CYS A 275 -1.19 -4.28 4.46
C CYS A 275 -0.92 -4.05 5.96
N SER A 276 -1.90 -3.61 6.73
CA SER A 276 -1.78 -3.42 8.18
C SER A 276 -2.76 -4.25 9.01
N ARG A 277 -3.67 -4.99 8.35
CA ARG A 277 -4.70 -5.79 8.99
C ARG A 277 -4.80 -7.16 8.36
N GLY A 278 -5.06 -8.17 9.17
CA GLY A 278 -5.27 -9.53 8.71
C GLY A 278 -5.84 -10.41 9.81
N ARG A 279 -6.05 -11.67 9.48
CA ARG A 279 -6.38 -12.72 10.43
C ARG A 279 -5.47 -13.91 10.18
N VAL A 280 -4.96 -14.50 11.25
CA VAL A 280 -4.37 -15.83 11.21
C VAL A 280 -5.28 -16.82 11.89
N ASN A 281 -5.68 -17.86 11.16
CA ASN A 281 -6.30 -19.04 11.72
C ASN A 281 -5.20 -20.07 11.95
N PHE A 282 -5.17 -20.69 13.12
CA PHE A 282 -4.21 -21.73 13.43
C PHE A 282 -4.90 -23.06 13.72
N ALA A 283 -4.31 -24.13 13.16
CA ALA A 283 -4.69 -25.51 13.42
C ALA A 283 -3.42 -26.25 13.81
N LEU A 284 -3.20 -26.36 15.09
CA LEU A 284 -1.99 -26.95 15.68
C LEU A 284 -2.30 -28.30 16.34
N ASP A 285 -1.28 -28.96 16.84
CA ASP A 285 -1.43 -30.23 17.56
C ASP A 285 -2.31 -30.10 18.83
N SER A 286 -2.58 -31.21 19.49
CA SER A 286 -3.44 -31.24 20.68
C SER A 286 -2.91 -30.42 21.88
N THR A 287 -1.66 -30.01 21.85
CA THR A 287 -1.06 -29.16 22.88
C THR A 287 -1.56 -27.71 22.77
N PHE A 288 -1.66 -27.20 21.55
CA PHE A 288 -2.00 -25.80 21.26
C PHE A 288 -3.42 -25.63 20.71
N GLY A 289 -3.98 -26.66 20.06
CA GLY A 289 -5.35 -26.68 19.54
C GLY A 289 -5.56 -25.82 18.29
N THR A 290 -6.78 -25.26 18.17
CA THR A 290 -7.21 -24.45 17.03
C THR A 290 -7.78 -23.12 17.49
N GLY A 291 -7.67 -22.09 16.65
CA GLY A 291 -8.20 -20.77 16.96
C GLY A 291 -7.83 -19.74 15.90
N PHE A 292 -7.95 -18.47 16.26
CA PHE A 292 -7.56 -17.36 15.38
C PHE A 292 -7.04 -16.17 16.20
N MET A 293 -6.33 -15.29 15.53
CA MET A 293 -5.98 -13.95 16.01
C MET A 293 -6.28 -12.92 14.93
N ASP A 294 -6.84 -11.78 15.31
CA ASP A 294 -7.01 -10.63 14.44
C ASP A 294 -5.75 -9.77 14.48
N LEU A 295 -5.03 -9.77 13.39
CA LEU A 295 -3.70 -9.21 13.31
C LEU A 295 -3.71 -7.72 12.96
N THR A 296 -2.91 -6.97 13.69
CA THR A 296 -2.53 -5.60 13.36
C THR A 296 -1.02 -5.53 13.20
N ARG A 297 -0.54 -4.87 12.15
CA ARG A 297 0.89 -4.66 11.91
C ARG A 297 1.43 -3.57 12.83
N LEU A 298 2.56 -3.85 13.50
CA LEU A 298 3.23 -2.90 14.40
C LEU A 298 4.16 -1.92 13.68
N SER A 299 4.71 -2.34 12.55
CA SER A 299 5.65 -1.53 11.80
C SER A 299 5.37 -1.66 10.31
N THR A 300 5.26 -0.53 9.61
CA THR A 300 5.34 -0.49 8.15
C THR A 300 6.80 -0.60 7.73
N PRO A 301 7.14 -1.33 6.65
CA PRO A 301 8.48 -1.28 6.09
C PRO A 301 8.81 0.16 5.71
N VAL A 302 9.97 0.61 6.14
CA VAL A 302 10.56 1.84 5.59
C VAL A 302 11.14 1.43 4.24
N GLY A 303 10.45 1.81 3.14
CA GLY A 303 10.95 1.64 1.78
C GLY A 303 12.11 2.59 1.49
#